data_1c439459c9b90f018894fe6b8ab56421
#
_entry.id   1c439459c9b90f018894fe6b8ab56421
#
_cell.length_a   1.000
_cell.length_b   1.000
_cell.length_c   1.000
_cell.angle_alpha   90.00
_cell.angle_beta   90.00
_cell.angle_gamma   90.00
#
_symmetry.space_group_name_H-M   'P 1'
#
loop_
_entity.id
_entity.type
_entity.pdbx_description
1 polymer ?
#
loop_
_entity_poly.entity_id
_entity_poly.type
_entity_poly.pdbx_seq_one_letter_code
_entity_poly.pdbx_strand_id
1 'polypeptide(L)'
;MKPLFYASVSKQYNAFELKPFDLNLNEGEVVGLIGANGAGKTTLLNILEGRCCPSSAEVSYRNQAMNPISWKKNPVVALYDGLCPFCEKFKPKDICKIVSDWYPKWNSKQYYEYLEILGVQPIRIHQMSLGTKNKLMLAVMLAQNAEILFCDELTTGLDLVAREKVLDLLKEYIGKSHAAMIFSTHIISDLRNFASRIILIDKGEVILNTEVSRIIEKEQLPLEEIIYKYIKENTQEVKNNIIKISR
;
A
#
# COMPACT_ATOMS: atom_id res chain seq x y z
N MET A 1 12.06 -19.52 -2.66
CA MET A 1 11.98 -18.62 -3.86
C MET A 1 12.65 -17.31 -3.51
N LYS A 2 13.25 -16.64 -4.47
CA LYS A 2 13.78 -15.29 -4.25
C LYS A 2 12.63 -14.27 -4.42
N PRO A 3 12.53 -13.23 -3.57
CA PRO A 3 11.45 -12.25 -3.67
C PRO A 3 11.54 -11.44 -4.96
N LEU A 4 10.40 -10.97 -5.47
CA LEU A 4 10.33 -9.99 -6.55
C LEU A 4 10.95 -8.66 -6.10
N PHE A 5 10.64 -8.27 -4.87
CA PHE A 5 11.12 -7.04 -4.25
C PHE A 5 11.57 -7.31 -2.81
N TYR A 6 12.69 -6.74 -2.43
CA TYR A 6 13.19 -6.72 -1.06
C TYR A 6 13.55 -5.29 -0.67
N ALA A 7 13.19 -4.91 0.55
CA ALA A 7 13.63 -3.67 1.17
C ALA A 7 13.93 -3.90 2.65
N SER A 8 15.10 -3.48 3.09
CA SER A 8 15.45 -3.31 4.50
C SER A 8 15.57 -1.82 4.77
N VAL A 9 14.74 -1.27 5.63
CA VAL A 9 14.64 0.18 5.82
C VAL A 9 14.51 0.56 7.28
N SER A 10 15.07 1.74 7.64
CA SER A 10 14.83 2.38 8.92
C SER A 10 14.77 3.90 8.78
N LYS A 11 14.14 4.57 9.74
CA LYS A 11 14.06 6.03 9.73
C LYS A 11 14.03 6.59 11.15
N GLN A 12 14.95 7.49 11.43
CA GLN A 12 15.00 8.25 12.67
C GLN A 12 14.50 9.67 12.43
N TYR A 13 13.56 10.12 13.26
CA TYR A 13 13.13 11.49 13.42
C TYR A 13 13.39 11.94 14.87
N ASN A 14 13.27 13.23 15.15
CA ASN A 14 13.48 13.73 16.53
C ASN A 14 12.52 13.11 17.56
N ALA A 15 11.27 12.87 17.17
CA ALA A 15 10.20 12.39 18.07
C ALA A 15 9.63 11.02 17.68
N PHE A 16 10.14 10.37 16.63
CA PHE A 16 9.64 9.10 16.13
C PHE A 16 10.74 8.32 15.44
N GLU A 17 10.77 7.01 15.67
CA GLU A 17 11.67 6.09 15.00
C GLU A 17 10.88 4.97 14.31
N LEU A 18 11.12 4.78 13.03
CA LEU A 18 10.80 3.54 12.33
C LEU A 18 11.99 2.61 12.49
N LYS A 19 11.84 1.60 13.34
CA LYS A 19 12.89 0.59 13.60
C LYS A 19 13.24 -0.16 12.31
N PRO A 20 14.43 -0.77 12.23
CA PRO A 20 14.80 -1.60 11.09
C PRO A 20 13.73 -2.64 10.76
N PHE A 21 13.31 -2.66 9.51
CA PHE A 21 12.25 -3.51 9.03
C PHE A 21 12.61 -4.10 7.66
N ASP A 22 12.44 -5.42 7.55
CA ASP A 22 12.68 -6.17 6.32
C ASP A 22 11.35 -6.54 5.67
N LEU A 23 11.17 -6.09 4.43
CA LEU A 23 10.03 -6.40 3.57
C LEU A 23 10.46 -7.24 2.39
N ASN A 24 9.84 -8.40 2.23
CA ASN A 24 9.89 -9.19 1.01
C ASN A 24 8.53 -9.17 0.36
N LEU A 25 8.46 -8.96 -0.95
CA LEU A 25 7.24 -9.14 -1.74
C LEU A 25 7.50 -10.17 -2.82
N ASN A 26 6.63 -11.17 -2.92
CA ASN A 26 6.68 -12.19 -3.96
C ASN A 26 5.72 -11.83 -5.11
N GLU A 27 5.92 -12.42 -6.30
CA GLU A 27 5.00 -12.25 -7.42
C GLU A 27 3.59 -12.69 -7.03
N GLY A 28 2.58 -11.86 -7.33
CA GLY A 28 1.18 -12.10 -6.99
C GLY A 28 0.82 -11.95 -5.51
N GLU A 29 1.77 -11.56 -4.66
CA GLU A 29 1.52 -11.41 -3.22
C GLU A 29 0.84 -10.08 -2.91
N VAL A 30 -0.16 -10.12 -2.04
CA VAL A 30 -0.84 -8.94 -1.49
C VAL A 30 -0.58 -8.85 0.01
N VAL A 31 0.12 -7.81 0.42
CA VAL A 31 0.47 -7.54 1.82
C VAL A 31 -0.37 -6.40 2.36
N GLY A 32 -1.13 -6.66 3.41
CA GLY A 32 -1.85 -5.64 4.16
C GLY A 32 -1.00 -5.05 5.28
N LEU A 33 -0.81 -3.74 5.27
CA LEU A 33 -0.11 -3.00 6.32
C LEU A 33 -1.13 -2.36 7.25
N ILE A 34 -1.12 -2.76 8.51
CA ILE A 34 -2.08 -2.30 9.52
C ILE A 34 -1.37 -1.70 10.72
N GLY A 35 -2.03 -0.80 11.43
CA GLY A 35 -1.54 -0.16 12.65
C GLY A 35 -2.35 1.09 12.97
N ALA A 36 -2.23 1.58 14.20
CA ALA A 36 -2.88 2.81 14.63
C ALA A 36 -2.39 4.03 13.85
N ASN A 37 -3.11 5.15 13.96
CA ASN A 37 -2.63 6.43 13.42
C ASN A 37 -1.33 6.82 14.13
N GLY A 38 -0.33 7.24 13.34
CA GLY A 38 1.02 7.53 13.86
C GLY A 38 1.91 6.31 14.09
N ALA A 39 1.45 5.08 13.82
CA ALA A 39 2.26 3.87 13.98
C ALA A 39 3.48 3.78 13.04
N GLY A 40 3.48 4.56 11.93
CA GLY A 40 4.58 4.59 10.96
C GLY A 40 4.25 4.03 9.59
N LYS A 41 3.00 3.65 9.31
CA LYS A 41 2.56 3.09 8.00
C LYS A 41 2.90 4.00 6.83
N THR A 42 2.42 5.24 6.86
CA THR A 42 2.69 6.24 5.82
C THR A 42 4.19 6.57 5.72
N THR A 43 4.92 6.57 6.83
CA THR A 43 6.38 6.74 6.82
C THR A 43 7.06 5.60 6.08
N LEU A 44 6.69 4.35 6.37
CA LEU A 44 7.21 3.17 5.69
C LEU A 44 6.89 3.22 4.19
N LEU A 45 5.63 3.47 3.82
CA LEU A 45 5.24 3.57 2.41
C LEU A 45 5.98 4.72 1.70
N ASN A 46 6.09 5.90 2.31
CA ASN A 46 6.85 7.02 1.73
C ASN A 46 8.34 6.69 1.51
N ILE A 47 8.95 5.87 2.37
CA ILE A 47 10.32 5.40 2.15
C ILE A 47 10.35 4.42 0.97
N LEU A 48 9.46 3.42 0.97
CA LEU A 48 9.34 2.45 -0.11
C LEU A 48 9.02 3.10 -1.47
N GLU A 49 8.27 4.19 -1.45
CA GLU A 49 7.96 5.01 -2.62
C GLU A 49 9.11 5.95 -3.03
N GLY A 50 10.17 6.05 -2.22
CA GLY A 50 11.28 6.97 -2.43
C GLY A 50 10.90 8.46 -2.27
N ARG A 51 9.79 8.77 -1.59
CA ARG A 51 9.38 10.14 -1.25
C ARG A 51 10.08 10.66 0.01
N CYS A 52 10.49 9.77 0.89
CA CYS A 52 11.23 10.06 2.11
C CYS A 52 12.57 9.37 2.10
N CYS A 53 13.65 10.11 2.35
CA CYS A 53 14.98 9.53 2.50
C CYS A 53 15.04 8.71 3.79
N PRO A 54 15.37 7.42 3.75
CA PRO A 54 15.58 6.60 4.93
C PRO A 54 16.86 7.01 5.68
N SER A 55 16.98 6.62 6.96
CA SER A 55 18.25 6.70 7.69
C SER A 55 19.20 5.59 7.29
N SER A 56 18.64 4.40 7.00
CA SER A 56 19.34 3.28 6.37
C SER A 56 18.38 2.59 5.41
N ALA A 57 18.86 2.18 4.23
CA ALA A 57 18.09 1.38 3.32
C ALA A 57 18.95 0.49 2.43
N GLU A 58 18.47 -0.73 2.24
CA GLU A 58 18.87 -1.65 1.18
C GLU A 58 17.62 -2.01 0.40
N VAL A 59 17.64 -1.86 -0.92
CA VAL A 59 16.51 -2.18 -1.80
C VAL A 59 17.00 -3.01 -2.96
N SER A 60 16.27 -4.07 -3.30
CA SER A 60 16.52 -4.85 -4.49
C SER A 60 15.24 -5.26 -5.20
N TYR A 61 15.32 -5.34 -6.52
CA TYR A 61 14.25 -5.83 -7.40
C TYR A 61 14.82 -6.94 -8.28
N ARG A 62 14.16 -8.11 -8.31
CA ARG A 62 14.65 -9.34 -8.98
C ARG A 62 16.12 -9.63 -8.65
N ASN A 63 16.51 -9.45 -7.38
CA ASN A 63 17.87 -9.60 -6.83
C ASN A 63 18.93 -8.62 -7.40
N GLN A 64 18.54 -7.60 -8.09
CA GLN A 64 19.43 -6.51 -8.48
C GLN A 64 19.28 -5.36 -7.48
N ALA A 65 20.42 -4.94 -6.90
CA ALA A 65 20.43 -3.81 -5.99
C ALA A 65 19.92 -2.55 -6.68
N MET A 66 19.07 -1.81 -5.99
CA MET A 66 18.46 -0.58 -6.45
C MET A 66 18.87 0.58 -5.56
N ASN A 67 19.03 1.77 -6.17
CA ASN A 67 19.23 2.96 -5.36
C ASN A 67 17.92 3.36 -4.66
N PRO A 68 17.87 3.43 -3.31
CA PRO A 68 16.65 3.70 -2.56
C PRO A 68 15.97 5.04 -2.86
N ILE A 69 16.72 6.00 -3.41
CA ILE A 69 16.20 7.36 -3.72
C ILE A 69 15.66 7.44 -5.15
N SER A 70 16.31 6.76 -6.09
CA SER A 70 15.97 6.86 -7.51
C SER A 70 14.98 5.80 -8.00
N TRP A 71 14.71 4.79 -7.18
CA TRP A 71 13.90 3.65 -7.61
C TRP A 71 12.42 4.01 -7.87
N LYS A 72 11.88 5.09 -7.26
CA LYS A 72 10.56 5.64 -7.58
C LYS A 72 10.35 6.04 -9.05
N LYS A 73 11.46 6.25 -9.78
CA LYS A 73 11.43 6.52 -11.22
C LYS A 73 11.42 5.24 -12.06
N ASN A 74 11.49 4.06 -11.40
CA ASN A 74 11.46 2.80 -12.10
C ASN A 74 10.02 2.50 -12.55
N PRO A 75 9.77 2.26 -13.86
CA PRO A 75 8.44 2.00 -14.39
C PRO A 75 7.82 0.69 -13.89
N VAL A 76 8.54 -0.11 -13.10
CA VAL A 76 7.99 -1.32 -12.45
C VAL A 76 7.18 -1.00 -11.20
N VAL A 77 7.19 0.24 -10.72
CA VAL A 77 6.50 0.67 -9.50
C VAL A 77 5.37 1.62 -9.83
N ALA A 78 4.20 1.37 -9.28
CA ALA A 78 3.09 2.31 -9.28
C ALA A 78 2.66 2.64 -7.85
N LEU A 79 2.28 3.90 -7.66
CA LEU A 79 1.97 4.49 -6.37
C LEU A 79 0.53 4.96 -6.33
N TYR A 80 -0.12 4.74 -5.17
CA TYR A 80 -1.44 5.27 -4.89
C TYR A 80 -1.47 5.82 -3.45
N ASP A 81 -1.76 7.11 -3.32
CA ASP A 81 -1.87 7.80 -2.02
C ASP A 81 -3.19 8.58 -1.88
N GLY A 82 -4.15 8.31 -2.78
CA GLY A 82 -5.43 9.01 -2.81
C GLY A 82 -5.36 10.47 -3.26
N LEU A 83 -4.17 11.00 -3.54
CA LEU A 83 -4.01 12.37 -4.04
C LEU A 83 -4.20 12.42 -5.55
N CYS A 84 -4.88 13.45 -6.03
CA CYS A 84 -5.01 13.73 -7.46
C CYS A 84 -4.14 14.93 -7.83
N PRO A 85 -2.90 14.74 -8.31
CA PRO A 85 -1.95 15.82 -8.56
C PRO A 85 -2.24 16.59 -9.85
N PHE A 86 -3.28 16.21 -10.59
CA PHE A 86 -3.60 16.81 -11.87
C PHE A 86 -4.39 18.10 -11.73
N CYS A 87 -4.24 18.99 -12.74
CA CYS A 87 -5.00 20.24 -12.80
C CYS A 87 -6.51 19.97 -12.73
N GLU A 88 -7.21 20.68 -11.88
CA GLU A 88 -8.65 20.49 -11.63
C GLU A 88 -9.53 20.75 -12.87
N LYS A 89 -9.02 21.44 -13.87
CA LYS A 89 -9.70 21.69 -15.16
C LYS A 89 -9.61 20.51 -16.13
N PHE A 90 -8.73 19.56 -15.88
CA PHE A 90 -8.54 18.37 -16.74
C PHE A 90 -9.71 17.41 -16.64
N LYS A 91 -9.91 16.67 -17.72
CA LYS A 91 -10.79 15.51 -17.82
C LYS A 91 -9.94 14.24 -17.86
N PRO A 92 -10.51 13.05 -17.62
CA PRO A 92 -9.76 11.78 -17.73
C PRO A 92 -8.95 11.62 -19.03
N LYS A 93 -9.48 12.08 -20.17
CA LYS A 93 -8.77 12.04 -21.46
C LYS A 93 -7.50 12.88 -21.50
N ASP A 94 -7.48 14.00 -20.76
CA ASP A 94 -6.32 14.89 -20.72
C ASP A 94 -5.21 14.26 -19.88
N ILE A 95 -5.58 13.57 -18.79
CA ILE A 95 -4.67 12.76 -17.96
C ILE A 95 -4.05 11.65 -18.80
N CYS A 96 -4.87 10.88 -19.54
CA CYS A 96 -4.38 9.81 -20.42
C CYS A 96 -3.28 10.30 -21.37
N LYS A 97 -3.47 11.45 -22.02
CA LYS A 97 -2.49 12.04 -22.94
C LYS A 97 -1.16 12.40 -22.25
N ILE A 98 -1.23 12.94 -21.02
CA ILE A 98 -0.04 13.36 -20.29
C ILE A 98 0.72 12.13 -19.78
N VAL A 99 0.00 11.18 -19.21
CA VAL A 99 0.59 10.03 -18.51
C VAL A 99 1.16 9.01 -19.50
N SER A 100 0.56 8.86 -20.68
CA SER A 100 1.02 7.92 -21.71
C SER A 100 2.46 8.16 -22.15
N ASP A 101 2.93 9.41 -22.10
CA ASP A 101 4.30 9.75 -22.48
C ASP A 101 5.34 9.45 -21.38
N TRP A 102 4.87 9.23 -20.14
CA TRP A 102 5.75 9.07 -18.98
C TRP A 102 5.98 7.60 -18.58
N TYR A 103 4.99 6.73 -18.89
CA TYR A 103 5.04 5.32 -18.47
C TYR A 103 5.17 4.39 -19.67
N PRO A 104 6.34 3.71 -19.85
CA PRO A 104 6.59 2.86 -21.03
C PRO A 104 5.61 1.70 -21.22
N LYS A 105 5.01 1.21 -20.12
CA LYS A 105 4.03 0.13 -20.13
C LYS A 105 2.58 0.64 -20.08
N TRP A 106 2.35 1.94 -20.24
CA TRP A 106 1.02 2.53 -20.22
C TRP A 106 0.08 1.90 -21.24
N ASN A 107 -1.12 1.55 -20.80
CA ASN A 107 -2.15 0.99 -21.67
C ASN A 107 -3.41 1.87 -21.64
N SER A 108 -3.54 2.72 -22.66
CA SER A 108 -4.68 3.63 -22.80
C SER A 108 -6.03 2.89 -22.89
N LYS A 109 -6.07 1.71 -23.53
CA LYS A 109 -7.31 0.91 -23.63
C LYS A 109 -7.74 0.43 -22.25
N GLN A 110 -6.84 -0.18 -21.48
CA GLN A 110 -7.13 -0.61 -20.12
C GLN A 110 -7.48 0.57 -19.21
N TYR A 111 -6.85 1.74 -19.39
CA TYR A 111 -7.22 2.93 -18.63
C TYR A 111 -8.71 3.27 -18.78
N TYR A 112 -9.22 3.31 -20.02
CA TYR A 112 -10.64 3.59 -20.25
C TYR A 112 -11.55 2.49 -19.75
N GLU A 113 -11.15 1.22 -19.88
CA GLU A 113 -11.87 0.07 -19.31
C GLU A 113 -11.98 0.21 -17.77
N TYR A 114 -10.90 0.57 -17.08
CA TYR A 114 -10.92 0.80 -15.63
C TYR A 114 -11.81 1.99 -15.23
N LEU A 115 -11.80 3.08 -16.00
CA LEU A 115 -12.73 4.19 -15.75
C LEU A 115 -14.19 3.76 -15.83
N GLU A 116 -14.53 2.94 -16.81
CA GLU A 116 -15.88 2.40 -16.99
C GLU A 116 -16.26 1.48 -15.82
N ILE A 117 -15.43 0.49 -15.50
CA ILE A 117 -15.63 -0.43 -14.36
C ILE A 117 -15.84 0.33 -13.06
N LEU A 118 -15.03 1.36 -12.80
CA LEU A 118 -15.08 2.17 -11.60
C LEU A 118 -16.18 3.24 -11.61
N GLY A 119 -16.88 3.41 -12.74
CA GLY A 119 -17.96 4.39 -12.92
C GLY A 119 -17.47 5.85 -12.92
N VAL A 120 -16.26 6.11 -13.40
CA VAL A 120 -15.69 7.46 -13.49
C VAL A 120 -16.20 8.15 -14.75
N GLN A 121 -17.00 9.20 -14.58
CA GLN A 121 -17.57 9.98 -15.68
C GLN A 121 -16.51 10.89 -16.35
N PRO A 122 -16.63 11.22 -17.66
CA PRO A 122 -15.70 12.08 -18.40
C PRO A 122 -15.89 13.58 -18.11
N ILE A 123 -16.09 13.94 -16.84
CA ILE A 123 -16.23 15.30 -16.33
C ILE A 123 -14.89 15.87 -15.87
N ARG A 124 -14.85 17.15 -15.53
CA ARG A 124 -13.63 17.81 -15.01
C ARG A 124 -13.36 17.38 -13.57
N ILE A 125 -12.10 17.31 -13.17
CA ILE A 125 -11.65 16.87 -11.84
C ILE A 125 -12.30 17.69 -10.72
N HIS A 126 -12.47 19.03 -10.86
CA HIS A 126 -13.12 19.85 -9.85
C HIS A 126 -14.61 19.53 -9.65
N GLN A 127 -15.24 18.84 -10.61
CA GLN A 127 -16.65 18.39 -10.52
C GLN A 127 -16.78 17.00 -9.89
N MET A 128 -15.64 16.32 -9.63
CA MET A 128 -15.61 14.98 -9.06
C MET A 128 -15.62 15.02 -7.53
N SER A 129 -16.39 14.12 -6.92
CA SER A 129 -16.27 13.84 -5.48
C SER A 129 -14.89 13.27 -5.15
N LEU A 130 -14.50 13.29 -3.87
CA LEU A 130 -13.26 12.67 -3.41
C LEU A 130 -13.18 11.19 -3.81
N GLY A 131 -14.25 10.42 -3.57
CA GLY A 131 -14.31 9.01 -3.97
C GLY A 131 -14.17 8.80 -5.48
N THR A 132 -14.69 9.73 -6.31
CA THR A 132 -14.51 9.66 -7.77
C THR A 132 -13.08 10.00 -8.17
N LYS A 133 -12.43 10.97 -7.52
CA LYS A 133 -10.99 11.27 -7.71
C LYS A 133 -10.12 10.07 -7.33
N ASN A 134 -10.43 9.40 -6.23
CA ASN A 134 -9.73 8.17 -5.81
C ASN A 134 -9.85 7.06 -6.87
N LYS A 135 -11.04 6.83 -7.41
CA LYS A 135 -11.27 5.85 -8.49
C LYS A 135 -10.50 6.22 -9.76
N LEU A 136 -10.47 7.50 -10.12
CA LEU A 136 -9.68 8.00 -11.26
C LEU A 136 -8.20 7.70 -11.08
N MET A 137 -7.64 7.97 -9.88
CA MET A 137 -6.23 7.73 -9.58
C MET A 137 -5.89 6.24 -9.55
N LEU A 138 -6.83 5.40 -9.10
CA LEU A 138 -6.69 3.95 -9.18
C LEU A 138 -6.60 3.47 -10.63
N ALA A 139 -7.47 3.99 -11.52
CA ALA A 139 -7.39 3.67 -12.96
C ALA A 139 -6.04 4.10 -13.57
N VAL A 140 -5.53 5.27 -13.17
CA VAL A 140 -4.21 5.74 -13.59
C VAL A 140 -3.11 4.80 -13.10
N MET A 141 -3.16 4.35 -11.86
CA MET A 141 -2.18 3.41 -11.29
C MET A 141 -2.18 2.08 -12.03
N LEU A 142 -3.35 1.47 -12.23
CA LEU A 142 -3.45 0.17 -12.86
C LEU A 142 -3.04 0.17 -14.35
N ALA A 143 -3.35 1.26 -15.08
CA ALA A 143 -2.99 1.38 -16.48
C ALA A 143 -1.48 1.55 -16.74
N GLN A 144 -0.68 1.77 -15.70
CA GLN A 144 0.80 1.79 -15.78
C GLN A 144 1.38 0.39 -15.99
N ASN A 145 0.61 -0.68 -15.74
CA ASN A 145 1.07 -2.07 -15.81
C ASN A 145 2.37 -2.31 -15.03
N ALA A 146 2.43 -1.74 -13.82
CA ALA A 146 3.55 -1.91 -12.91
C ALA A 146 3.55 -3.31 -12.27
N GLU A 147 4.73 -3.77 -11.89
CA GLU A 147 4.94 -5.07 -11.25
C GLU A 147 4.86 -4.99 -9.71
N ILE A 148 4.97 -3.78 -9.17
CA ILE A 148 4.89 -3.51 -7.74
C ILE A 148 3.94 -2.33 -7.50
N LEU A 149 2.98 -2.52 -6.61
CA LEU A 149 1.98 -1.53 -6.24
C LEU A 149 2.16 -1.14 -4.77
N PHE A 150 2.38 0.14 -4.50
CA PHE A 150 2.33 0.70 -3.15
C PHE A 150 1.09 1.57 -3.01
N CYS A 151 0.26 1.27 -2.00
CA CYS A 151 -1.01 1.95 -1.83
C CYS A 151 -1.19 2.40 -0.38
N ASP A 152 -1.33 3.71 -0.17
CA ASP A 152 -1.68 4.26 1.13
C ASP A 152 -3.19 4.51 1.20
N GLU A 153 -3.85 3.93 2.21
CA GLU A 153 -5.29 4.09 2.48
C GLU A 153 -6.21 3.84 1.26
N LEU A 154 -5.97 2.76 0.54
CA LEU A 154 -6.56 2.42 -0.76
C LEU A 154 -8.08 2.58 -0.86
N THR A 155 -8.83 2.24 0.18
CA THR A 155 -10.30 2.19 0.18
C THR A 155 -10.95 3.32 0.97
N THR A 156 -10.15 4.22 1.52
CA THR A 156 -10.62 5.37 2.32
C THR A 156 -11.50 6.30 1.49
N GLY A 157 -12.64 6.70 2.04
CA GLY A 157 -13.58 7.61 1.36
C GLY A 157 -14.46 6.96 0.28
N LEU A 158 -14.43 5.63 0.16
CA LEU A 158 -15.33 4.87 -0.70
C LEU A 158 -16.51 4.31 0.13
N ASP A 159 -17.70 4.31 -0.47
CA ASP A 159 -18.83 3.55 0.07
C ASP A 159 -18.60 2.05 -0.07
N LEU A 160 -19.40 1.24 0.62
CA LEU A 160 -19.26 -0.21 0.66
C LEU A 160 -19.23 -0.86 -0.73
N VAL A 161 -20.14 -0.46 -1.61
CA VAL A 161 -20.25 -1.05 -2.97
C VAL A 161 -19.05 -0.66 -3.84
N ALA A 162 -18.62 0.60 -3.77
CA ALA A 162 -17.46 1.06 -4.50
C ALA A 162 -16.17 0.38 -4.01
N ARG A 163 -16.07 0.13 -2.70
CA ARG A 163 -14.95 -0.54 -2.07
C ARG A 163 -14.84 -2.00 -2.53
N GLU A 164 -15.93 -2.76 -2.51
CA GLU A 164 -15.96 -4.14 -3.02
C GLU A 164 -15.53 -4.20 -4.49
N LYS A 165 -16.07 -3.31 -5.34
CA LYS A 165 -15.66 -3.23 -6.76
C LYS A 165 -14.18 -2.94 -6.93
N VAL A 166 -13.60 -2.06 -6.12
CA VAL A 166 -12.16 -1.76 -6.16
C VAL A 166 -11.33 -2.97 -5.78
N LEU A 167 -11.70 -3.68 -4.70
CA LEU A 167 -10.97 -4.86 -4.26
C LEU A 167 -11.07 -6.01 -5.27
N ASP A 168 -12.23 -6.21 -5.89
CA ASP A 168 -12.41 -7.24 -6.92
C ASP A 168 -11.61 -6.91 -8.19
N LEU A 169 -11.61 -5.65 -8.63
CA LEU A 169 -10.79 -5.19 -9.75
C LEU A 169 -9.29 -5.42 -9.47
N LEU A 170 -8.83 -5.16 -8.25
CA LEU A 170 -7.44 -5.39 -7.85
C LEU A 170 -7.09 -6.88 -7.79
N LYS A 171 -8.00 -7.74 -7.29
CA LYS A 171 -7.81 -9.20 -7.34
C LYS A 171 -7.63 -9.68 -8.77
N GLU A 172 -8.49 -9.23 -9.67
CA GLU A 172 -8.43 -9.58 -11.10
C GLU A 172 -7.11 -9.08 -11.72
N TYR A 173 -6.73 -7.83 -11.44
CA TYR A 173 -5.48 -7.26 -11.93
C TYR A 173 -4.26 -8.07 -11.46
N ILE A 174 -4.15 -8.34 -10.15
CA ILE A 174 -3.02 -9.10 -9.58
C ILE A 174 -3.01 -10.53 -10.10
N GLY A 175 -4.18 -11.18 -10.20
CA GLY A 175 -4.28 -12.53 -10.75
C GLY A 175 -3.81 -12.66 -12.19
N LYS A 176 -3.96 -11.58 -13.01
CA LYS A 176 -3.52 -11.54 -14.40
C LYS A 176 -2.06 -11.09 -14.57
N SER A 177 -1.66 -10.08 -13.83
CA SER A 177 -0.34 -9.44 -13.98
C SER A 177 0.75 -10.08 -13.13
N HIS A 178 0.37 -10.86 -12.09
CA HIS A 178 1.26 -11.33 -11.03
C HIS A 178 2.01 -10.21 -10.30
N ALA A 179 1.47 -8.99 -10.31
CA ALA A 179 2.05 -7.86 -9.59
C ALA A 179 2.03 -8.13 -8.08
N ALA A 180 3.07 -7.68 -7.40
CA ALA A 180 3.10 -7.65 -5.94
C ALA A 180 2.49 -6.36 -5.43
N MET A 181 1.80 -6.42 -4.29
CA MET A 181 1.15 -5.25 -3.70
C MET A 181 1.37 -5.16 -2.19
N ILE A 182 1.66 -3.95 -1.70
CA ILE A 182 1.47 -3.61 -0.29
C ILE A 182 0.49 -2.45 -0.19
N PHE A 183 -0.50 -2.57 0.68
CA PHE A 183 -1.48 -1.52 0.90
C PHE A 183 -1.71 -1.28 2.38
N SER A 184 -1.81 -0.02 2.77
CA SER A 184 -2.24 0.34 4.11
C SER A 184 -3.76 0.42 4.18
N THR A 185 -4.31 0.01 5.31
CA THR A 185 -5.72 0.17 5.64
C THR A 185 -5.93 0.20 7.16
N HIS A 186 -6.99 0.85 7.59
CA HIS A 186 -7.53 0.73 8.94
C HIS A 186 -8.80 -0.13 8.97
N ILE A 187 -9.19 -0.69 7.83
CA ILE A 187 -10.40 -1.49 7.66
C ILE A 187 -10.01 -2.97 7.59
N ILE A 188 -10.21 -3.70 8.69
CA ILE A 188 -9.71 -5.07 8.85
C ILE A 188 -10.39 -6.06 7.89
N SER A 189 -11.66 -5.82 7.51
CA SER A 189 -12.33 -6.65 6.52
C SER A 189 -11.66 -6.65 5.14
N ASP A 190 -10.97 -5.57 4.75
CA ASP A 190 -10.19 -5.55 3.52
C ASP A 190 -9.02 -6.53 3.60
N LEU A 191 -8.34 -6.59 4.75
CA LEU A 191 -7.23 -7.52 4.96
C LEU A 191 -7.70 -8.97 4.82
N ARG A 192 -8.79 -9.32 5.51
CA ARG A 192 -9.32 -10.68 5.50
C ARG A 192 -9.69 -11.18 4.12
N ASN A 193 -10.26 -10.30 3.29
CA ASN A 193 -10.80 -10.68 1.99
C ASN A 193 -9.80 -10.52 0.83
N PHE A 194 -8.73 -9.73 1.04
CA PHE A 194 -7.85 -9.35 -0.06
C PHE A 194 -6.37 -9.63 0.22
N ALA A 195 -5.87 -9.48 1.45
CA ALA A 195 -4.47 -9.72 1.77
C ALA A 195 -4.16 -11.22 1.92
N SER A 196 -3.03 -11.66 1.37
CA SER A 196 -2.46 -12.99 1.64
C SER A 196 -1.61 -12.98 2.92
N ARG A 197 -0.97 -11.87 3.22
CA ARG A 197 -0.13 -11.65 4.40
C ARG A 197 -0.44 -10.30 5.03
N ILE A 198 -0.28 -10.21 6.35
CA ILE A 198 -0.44 -8.97 7.11
C ILE A 198 0.86 -8.60 7.82
N ILE A 199 1.09 -7.31 7.91
CA ILE A 199 2.14 -6.69 8.71
C ILE A 199 1.44 -5.70 9.65
N LEU A 200 1.56 -5.98 10.96
CA LEU A 200 1.06 -5.08 12.00
C LEU A 200 2.21 -4.25 12.54
N ILE A 201 2.07 -2.94 12.43
CA ILE A 201 3.06 -1.98 12.92
C ILE A 201 2.48 -1.16 14.08
N ASP A 202 3.24 -1.00 15.16
CA ASP A 202 2.92 -0.13 16.28
C ASP A 202 4.15 0.66 16.71
N LYS A 203 4.01 1.97 16.87
CA LYS A 203 5.07 2.91 17.31
C LYS A 203 6.40 2.73 16.55
N GLY A 204 6.32 2.50 15.24
CA GLY A 204 7.48 2.31 14.36
C GLY A 204 8.12 0.93 14.44
N GLU A 205 7.52 -0.03 15.13
CA GLU A 205 7.98 -1.41 15.24
C GLU A 205 6.98 -2.38 14.62
N VAL A 206 7.50 -3.41 13.91
CA VAL A 206 6.67 -4.49 13.40
C VAL A 206 6.43 -5.50 14.53
N ILE A 207 5.19 -5.65 14.94
CA ILE A 207 4.79 -6.57 16.02
C ILE A 207 4.18 -7.87 15.50
N LEU A 208 3.78 -7.91 14.22
CA LEU A 208 3.30 -9.12 13.56
C LEU A 208 3.63 -9.06 12.06
N ASN A 209 4.14 -10.15 11.51
CA ASN A 209 4.32 -10.34 10.07
C ASN A 209 4.03 -11.82 9.75
N THR A 210 2.85 -12.09 9.18
CA THR A 210 2.39 -13.47 8.99
C THR A 210 1.33 -13.58 7.88
N GLU A 211 1.16 -14.76 7.32
CA GLU A 211 0.06 -15.10 6.42
C GLU A 211 -1.28 -15.05 7.18
N VAL A 212 -2.31 -14.51 6.52
CA VAL A 212 -3.65 -14.35 7.10
C VAL A 212 -4.25 -15.71 7.47
N SER A 213 -4.16 -16.70 6.58
CA SER A 213 -4.64 -18.07 6.83
C SER A 213 -3.98 -18.69 8.05
N ARG A 214 -2.64 -18.60 8.11
CA ARG A 214 -1.84 -19.20 9.18
C ARG A 214 -2.16 -18.63 10.56
N ILE A 215 -2.34 -17.31 10.66
CA ILE A 215 -2.63 -16.70 11.97
C ILE A 215 -4.05 -17.00 12.44
N ILE A 216 -5.03 -17.07 11.53
CA ILE A 216 -6.40 -17.46 11.86
C ILE A 216 -6.44 -18.92 12.31
N GLU A 217 -5.75 -19.83 11.64
CA GLU A 217 -5.66 -21.24 12.04
C GLU A 217 -4.99 -21.40 13.41
N LYS A 218 -3.92 -20.66 13.67
CA LYS A 218 -3.18 -20.73 14.94
C LYS A 218 -4.00 -20.22 16.12
N GLU A 219 -4.63 -19.06 15.98
CA GLU A 219 -5.32 -18.36 17.07
C GLU A 219 -6.77 -18.82 17.23
N GLN A 220 -7.39 -19.42 16.19
CA GLN A 220 -8.79 -19.86 16.16
C GLN A 220 -9.77 -18.73 16.50
N LEU A 221 -9.43 -17.50 16.15
CA LEU A 221 -10.18 -16.28 16.43
C LEU A 221 -10.42 -15.47 15.12
N PRO A 222 -11.42 -14.60 15.08
CA PRO A 222 -11.57 -13.60 14.02
C PRO A 222 -10.32 -12.71 13.91
N LEU A 223 -9.96 -12.28 12.69
CA LEU A 223 -8.76 -11.48 12.45
C LEU A 223 -8.76 -10.17 13.27
N GLU A 224 -9.94 -9.58 13.46
CA GLU A 224 -10.15 -8.37 14.26
C GLU A 224 -9.70 -8.57 15.72
N GLU A 225 -10.07 -9.70 16.31
CA GLU A 225 -9.72 -10.04 17.70
C GLU A 225 -8.22 -10.33 17.83
N ILE A 226 -7.65 -11.03 16.84
CA ILE A 226 -6.21 -11.31 16.79
C ILE A 226 -5.41 -10.00 16.77
N ILE A 227 -5.74 -9.09 15.87
CA ILE A 227 -5.06 -7.79 15.75
C ILE A 227 -5.17 -7.00 17.05
N TYR A 228 -6.37 -6.93 17.65
CA TYR A 228 -6.59 -6.26 18.92
C TYR A 228 -5.76 -6.86 20.06
N LYS A 229 -5.68 -8.19 20.14
CA LYS A 229 -4.85 -8.93 21.10
C LYS A 229 -3.39 -8.53 21.01
N TYR A 230 -2.79 -8.57 19.82
CA TYR A 230 -1.39 -8.22 19.60
C TYR A 230 -1.07 -6.75 19.95
N ILE A 231 -1.94 -5.82 19.60
CA ILE A 231 -1.79 -4.40 19.99
C ILE A 231 -1.82 -4.24 21.51
N LYS A 232 -2.75 -4.92 22.19
CA LYS A 232 -2.89 -4.84 23.64
C LYS A 232 -1.69 -5.43 24.37
N GLU A 233 -1.19 -6.58 23.93
CA GLU A 233 -0.03 -7.24 24.50
C GLU A 233 1.21 -6.37 24.37
N ASN A 234 1.49 -5.82 23.18
CA ASN A 234 2.60 -4.90 22.95
C ASN A 234 2.52 -3.66 23.87
N THR A 235 1.32 -3.10 24.05
CA THR A 235 1.12 -1.95 24.94
C THR A 235 1.39 -2.29 26.41
N GLN A 236 1.09 -3.50 26.88
CA GLN A 236 1.37 -3.95 28.24
C GLN A 236 2.86 -4.25 28.46
N GLU A 237 3.53 -4.86 27.49
CA GLU A 237 5.00 -5.09 27.57
C GLU A 237 5.79 -3.78 27.68
N VAL A 238 5.42 -2.78 26.87
CA VAL A 238 6.03 -1.44 26.95
C VAL A 238 5.84 -0.82 28.33
N LYS A 239 4.62 -0.91 28.92
CA LYS A 239 4.37 -0.40 30.28
C LYS A 239 5.20 -1.13 31.33
N ASN A 240 5.30 -2.45 31.27
CA ASN A 240 6.07 -3.24 32.21
C ASN A 240 7.57 -2.97 32.14
N ASN A 241 8.11 -2.72 30.93
CA ASN A 241 9.51 -2.36 30.74
C ASN A 241 9.82 -0.96 31.30
N ILE A 242 8.94 0.03 31.12
CA ILE A 242 9.09 1.36 31.71
C ILE A 242 9.12 1.28 33.25
N ILE A 243 8.24 0.49 33.87
CA ILE A 243 8.20 0.30 35.32
C ILE A 243 9.47 -0.37 35.86
N LYS A 244 10.09 -1.29 35.09
CA LYS A 244 11.36 -1.94 35.46
C LYS A 244 12.58 -0.99 35.38
N ILE A 245 12.56 -0.03 34.45
CA ILE A 245 13.64 0.96 34.30
C ILE A 245 13.54 2.08 35.34
N SER A 246 12.35 2.32 35.89
CA SER A 246 12.09 3.36 36.88
C SER A 246 12.23 2.87 38.34
N ARG A 247 12.66 1.62 38.54
CA ARG A 247 13.05 1.03 39.83
C ARG A 247 14.54 0.75 39.85
#